data_54ed52f99896e943ba662e052e442e20
#
_entry.id   54ed52f99896e943ba662e052e442e20
#
_cell.length_a   1.000
_cell.length_b   1.000
_cell.length_c   1.000
_cell.angle_alpha   90.00
_cell.angle_beta   90.00
_cell.angle_gamma   90.00
#
_symmetry.space_group_name_H-M   'P 1'
#
loop_
_entity.id
_entity.type
_entity.pdbx_description
1 polymer ?
#
loop_
_entity_poly.entity_id
_entity_poly.type
_entity_poly.pdbx_seq_one_letter_code
_entity_poly.pdbx_strand_id
1 'polypeptide(L)'
;IPASENRANEAHRAIVEATPVTDSPPTKAIEKKKEIAKINLIKGDDLGDEIAKTLNNIKARVDYQAESYNAIEKLISNQETKMASIPAIQPVSNKQLTRIASGFGFRIHPIYGIPKMHNGLDFTAPQGTPIYATGDGVVSSAGPGTGTGNHVIINHGYGYETEYMHMVRIKVRAGQHVKRGEVIGWVGSTGASTGPHCHYEVHVDGNPVDPVYFFFNDL
;
A
#
# COMPACT_ATOMS: atom_id res chain seq x y z
N ILE A 1 -18.20 -2.58 -16.88
CA ILE A 1 -17.03 -2.93 -16.01
C ILE A 1 -17.49 -2.59 -14.61
N PRO A 2 -17.46 -3.54 -13.63
CA PRO A 2 -17.90 -3.28 -12.28
C PRO A 2 -17.02 -2.22 -11.60
N ALA A 3 -17.59 -1.46 -10.67
CA ALA A 3 -16.93 -0.33 -9.97
C ALA A 3 -15.63 -0.75 -9.24
N SER A 4 -15.48 -2.04 -8.91
CA SER A 4 -14.30 -2.65 -8.29
C SER A 4 -13.09 -2.72 -9.24
N GLU A 5 -13.30 -2.97 -10.53
CA GLU A 5 -12.23 -2.98 -11.54
C GLU A 5 -11.74 -1.56 -11.84
N ASN A 6 -12.63 -0.56 -11.77
CA ASN A 6 -12.24 0.84 -11.93
C ASN A 6 -11.29 1.32 -10.82
N ARG A 7 -11.51 0.90 -9.57
CA ARG A 7 -10.62 1.27 -8.45
C ARG A 7 -9.25 0.58 -8.51
N ALA A 8 -9.20 -0.69 -8.96
CA ALA A 8 -7.92 -1.37 -9.20
C ALA A 8 -7.14 -0.68 -10.33
N ASN A 9 -7.83 -0.26 -11.39
CA ASN A 9 -7.24 0.51 -12.48
C ASN A 9 -6.87 1.94 -12.08
N GLU A 10 -7.63 2.58 -11.17
CA GLU A 10 -7.28 3.89 -10.60
C GLU A 10 -6.05 3.79 -9.68
N ALA A 11 -5.93 2.74 -8.88
CA ALA A 11 -4.73 2.48 -8.08
C ALA A 11 -3.50 2.25 -8.97
N HIS A 12 -3.66 1.51 -10.07
CA HIS A 12 -2.62 1.32 -11.08
C HIS A 12 -2.24 2.64 -11.77
N ARG A 13 -3.23 3.46 -12.19
CA ARG A 13 -2.98 4.78 -12.78
C ARG A 13 -2.32 5.74 -11.80
N ALA A 14 -2.76 5.78 -10.54
CA ALA A 14 -2.18 6.67 -9.52
C ALA A 14 -0.69 6.37 -9.24
N ILE A 15 -0.25 5.14 -9.45
CA ILE A 15 1.16 4.74 -9.30
C ILE A 15 1.98 5.10 -10.56
N VAL A 16 1.36 5.00 -11.76
CA VAL A 16 2.02 5.30 -13.04
C VAL A 16 2.03 6.81 -13.34
N GLU A 17 0.98 7.55 -12.87
CA GLU A 17 0.83 8.99 -13.09
C GLU A 17 1.42 9.86 -11.96
N ALA A 18 2.20 9.30 -11.03
CA ALA A 18 3.03 10.09 -10.13
C ALA A 18 4.10 10.84 -10.95
N THR A 19 3.66 11.90 -11.65
CA THR A 19 4.55 12.83 -12.33
C THR A 19 5.52 13.43 -11.31
N PRO A 20 6.80 13.60 -11.66
CA PRO A 20 7.72 14.29 -10.80
C PRO A 20 7.15 15.68 -10.49
N VAL A 21 7.05 16.00 -9.20
CA VAL A 21 6.71 17.35 -8.74
C VAL A 21 7.75 18.28 -9.36
N THR A 22 7.34 19.01 -10.40
CA THR A 22 8.18 20.05 -10.96
C THR A 22 8.30 21.16 -9.92
N ASP A 23 9.51 21.30 -9.35
CA ASP A 23 9.92 22.40 -8.49
C ASP A 23 9.75 23.73 -9.25
N SER A 24 8.57 24.30 -9.14
CA SER A 24 8.34 25.71 -9.45
C SER A 24 7.79 26.37 -8.19
N PRO A 25 8.56 27.22 -7.52
CA PRO A 25 8.07 27.97 -6.35
C PRO A 25 6.88 28.84 -6.80
N PRO A 26 5.84 28.98 -5.97
CA PRO A 26 4.65 29.75 -6.32
C PRO A 26 5.03 31.18 -6.67
N THR A 27 4.62 31.62 -7.84
CA THR A 27 4.94 32.90 -8.53
C THR A 27 4.75 34.14 -7.64
N LYS A 28 3.96 34.06 -6.57
CA LYS A 28 3.77 35.13 -5.57
C LYS A 28 4.99 35.42 -4.69
N ALA A 29 5.96 34.51 -4.59
CA ALA A 29 7.20 34.72 -3.81
C ALA A 29 8.23 35.60 -4.55
N ILE A 30 8.12 35.69 -5.88
CA ILE A 30 9.08 36.41 -6.72
C ILE A 30 8.75 37.91 -6.81
N GLU A 31 7.48 38.30 -6.76
CA GLU A 31 7.08 39.72 -6.82
C GLU A 31 7.46 40.53 -5.56
N LYS A 32 7.51 39.89 -4.39
CA LYS A 32 7.92 40.53 -3.15
C LYS A 32 9.42 40.80 -3.01
N LYS A 33 10.26 40.20 -3.85
CA LYS A 33 11.73 40.42 -3.86
C LYS A 33 12.13 41.83 -4.35
N LYS A 34 11.28 42.51 -5.10
CA LYS A 34 11.59 43.86 -5.66
C LYS A 34 11.39 45.01 -4.66
N GLU A 35 10.75 44.76 -3.54
CA GLU A 35 10.45 45.80 -2.53
C GLU A 35 11.58 45.98 -1.46
N ILE A 36 12.51 45.04 -1.39
CA ILE A 36 13.61 45.02 -0.39
C ILE A 36 14.79 45.95 -0.82
N ALA A 37 14.79 46.47 -2.03
CA ALA A 37 15.93 47.22 -2.60
C ALA A 37 15.89 48.74 -2.38
N LYS A 38 15.01 49.27 -1.51
CA LYS A 38 15.02 50.70 -1.14
C LYS A 38 15.37 50.87 0.33
N ILE A 39 16.64 50.62 0.68
CA ILE A 39 17.20 51.05 1.94
C ILE A 39 17.64 52.52 1.76
N ASN A 40 16.77 53.46 2.06
CA ASN A 40 17.15 54.86 2.23
C ASN A 40 17.75 55.07 3.62
N LEU A 41 18.81 55.90 3.70
CA LEU A 41 19.51 56.29 4.91
C LEU A 41 18.53 56.83 5.97
N ILE A 42 18.34 56.07 7.07
CA ILE A 42 17.38 56.37 8.12
C ILE A 42 18.10 56.99 9.32
N LYS A 43 17.50 58.01 9.94
CA LYS A 43 18.00 58.68 11.18
C LYS A 43 17.83 57.74 12.38
N GLY A 44 18.73 57.80 13.37
CA GLY A 44 18.98 56.81 14.39
C GLY A 44 17.78 56.25 15.21
N ASP A 45 16.69 57.00 15.40
CA ASP A 45 15.52 56.53 16.18
C ASP A 45 14.53 55.72 15.35
N ASP A 46 14.57 55.89 14.04
CA ASP A 46 13.70 55.19 13.07
C ASP A 46 14.29 53.80 12.67
N LEU A 47 15.60 53.62 12.82
CA LEU A 47 16.31 52.39 12.45
C LEU A 47 15.95 51.20 13.36
N GLY A 48 15.75 51.44 14.66
CA GLY A 48 15.37 50.44 15.64
C GLY A 48 13.99 49.85 15.33
N ASP A 49 13.04 50.69 15.02
CA ASP A 49 11.66 50.27 14.68
C ASP A 49 11.59 49.51 13.34
N GLU A 50 12.39 49.93 12.36
CA GLU A 50 12.45 49.24 11.07
C GLU A 50 13.12 47.87 11.16
N ILE A 51 14.17 47.73 11.98
CA ILE A 51 14.79 46.45 12.30
C ILE A 51 13.79 45.54 13.02
N ALA A 52 13.07 46.02 14.03
CA ALA A 52 12.07 45.26 14.76
C ALA A 52 10.94 44.78 13.85
N LYS A 53 10.46 45.64 12.96
CA LYS A 53 9.45 45.31 11.95
C LYS A 53 9.95 44.24 10.95
N THR A 54 11.20 44.38 10.53
CA THR A 54 11.83 43.41 9.61
C THR A 54 12.01 42.05 10.29
N LEU A 55 12.46 42.01 11.55
CA LEU A 55 12.59 40.79 12.35
C LEU A 55 11.24 40.11 12.56
N ASN A 56 10.19 40.86 12.89
CA ASN A 56 8.84 40.32 13.02
C ASN A 56 8.32 39.71 11.67
N ASN A 57 8.59 40.38 10.55
CA ASN A 57 8.25 39.85 9.24
C ASN A 57 9.04 38.59 8.90
N ILE A 58 10.32 38.53 9.23
CA ILE A 58 11.14 37.33 9.04
C ILE A 58 10.61 36.19 9.90
N LYS A 59 10.33 36.47 11.20
CA LYS A 59 9.76 35.47 12.10
C LYS A 59 8.45 34.92 11.58
N ALA A 60 7.51 35.77 11.19
CA ALA A 60 6.23 35.34 10.64
C ALA A 60 6.39 34.49 9.36
N ARG A 61 7.40 34.77 8.53
CA ARG A 61 7.72 33.99 7.34
C ARG A 61 8.33 32.63 7.70
N VAL A 62 9.20 32.58 8.70
CA VAL A 62 9.79 31.32 9.20
C VAL A 62 8.71 30.45 9.81
N ASP A 63 7.82 31.01 10.64
CA ASP A 63 6.72 30.29 11.25
C ASP A 63 5.77 29.70 10.17
N TYR A 64 5.41 30.48 9.16
CA TYR A 64 4.61 30.03 8.03
C TYR A 64 5.29 28.91 7.21
N GLN A 65 6.60 29.03 6.99
CA GLN A 65 7.36 27.98 6.29
C GLN A 65 7.42 26.69 7.11
N ALA A 66 7.62 26.80 8.43
CA ALA A 66 7.63 25.63 9.32
C ALA A 66 6.29 24.88 9.30
N GLU A 67 5.15 25.60 9.35
CA GLU A 67 3.83 24.99 9.20
C GLU A 67 3.65 24.33 7.84
N SER A 68 4.11 24.97 6.77
CA SER A 68 4.05 24.42 5.40
C SER A 68 4.89 23.14 5.27
N TYR A 69 6.10 23.10 5.82
CA TYR A 69 6.94 21.90 5.84
C TYR A 69 6.29 20.75 6.62
N ASN A 70 5.76 21.03 7.81
CA ASN A 70 5.05 20.01 8.60
C ASN A 70 3.84 19.44 7.86
N ALA A 71 3.10 20.26 7.12
CA ALA A 71 1.98 19.81 6.30
C ALA A 71 2.45 18.90 5.15
N ILE A 72 3.55 19.25 4.49
CA ILE A 72 4.16 18.46 3.41
C ILE A 72 4.69 17.12 3.95
N GLU A 73 5.42 17.12 5.06
CA GLU A 73 5.90 15.89 5.71
C GLU A 73 4.76 14.94 6.05
N LYS A 74 3.66 15.48 6.58
CA LYS A 74 2.47 14.67 6.88
C LYS A 74 1.84 14.07 5.63
N LEU A 75 1.79 14.82 4.53
CA LEU A 75 1.28 14.32 3.25
C LEU A 75 2.19 13.21 2.70
N ILE A 76 3.50 13.39 2.72
CA ILE A 76 4.48 12.38 2.28
C ILE A 76 4.34 11.11 3.11
N SER A 77 4.34 11.22 4.45
CA SER A 77 4.20 10.07 5.34
C SER A 77 2.88 9.30 5.12
N ASN A 78 1.79 10.03 4.88
CA ASN A 78 0.50 9.40 4.54
C ASN A 78 0.55 8.65 3.20
N GLN A 79 1.23 9.22 2.19
CA GLN A 79 1.40 8.58 0.89
C GLN A 79 2.28 7.32 0.99
N GLU A 80 3.39 7.38 1.72
CA GLU A 80 4.26 6.23 1.96
C GLU A 80 3.50 5.10 2.66
N THR A 81 2.73 5.43 3.70
CA THR A 81 1.90 4.46 4.42
C THR A 81 0.87 3.81 3.49
N LYS A 82 0.19 4.60 2.67
CA LYS A 82 -0.77 4.10 1.69
C LYS A 82 -0.11 3.18 0.66
N MET A 83 1.04 3.58 0.13
CA MET A 83 1.78 2.76 -0.85
C MET A 83 2.31 1.45 -0.23
N ALA A 84 2.75 1.48 1.02
CA ALA A 84 3.16 0.29 1.74
C ALA A 84 1.99 -0.69 1.99
N SER A 85 0.78 -0.17 2.13
CA SER A 85 -0.45 -0.95 2.37
C SER A 85 -1.00 -1.64 1.12
N ILE A 86 -0.66 -1.18 -0.09
CA ILE A 86 -1.12 -1.83 -1.33
C ILE A 86 -0.48 -3.23 -1.44
N PRO A 87 -1.26 -4.30 -1.72
CA PRO A 87 -0.73 -5.66 -1.86
C PRO A 87 0.02 -5.83 -3.19
N ALA A 88 1.26 -5.34 -3.27
CA ALA A 88 2.00 -5.10 -4.51
C ALA A 88 2.98 -6.21 -4.92
N ILE A 89 3.13 -7.27 -4.12
CA ILE A 89 4.04 -8.40 -4.40
C ILE A 89 3.28 -9.72 -4.41
N GLN A 90 3.87 -10.75 -5.03
CA GLN A 90 3.31 -12.09 -4.99
C GLN A 90 3.47 -12.72 -3.58
N PRO A 91 2.49 -13.56 -3.14
CA PRO A 91 2.56 -14.21 -1.83
C PRO A 91 3.63 -15.32 -1.75
N VAL A 92 4.10 -15.81 -2.90
CA VAL A 92 5.13 -16.85 -3.02
C VAL A 92 6.21 -16.35 -3.96
N SER A 93 7.48 -16.50 -3.56
CA SER A 93 8.63 -16.07 -4.37
C SER A 93 8.68 -16.82 -5.72
N ASN A 94 8.97 -16.11 -6.81
CA ASN A 94 9.14 -16.70 -8.15
C ASN A 94 10.19 -17.80 -8.20
N LYS A 95 11.22 -17.75 -7.34
CA LYS A 95 12.25 -18.80 -7.26
C LYS A 95 11.72 -20.15 -6.75
N GLN A 96 10.61 -20.12 -6.02
CA GLN A 96 10.00 -21.30 -5.39
C GLN A 96 8.64 -21.63 -6.00
N LEU A 97 8.09 -20.75 -6.82
CA LEU A 97 6.84 -20.92 -7.52
C LEU A 97 7.01 -21.97 -8.61
N THR A 98 6.19 -23.01 -8.59
CA THR A 98 6.15 -24.00 -9.68
C THR A 98 5.34 -23.45 -10.85
N ARG A 99 4.14 -22.96 -10.57
CA ARG A 99 3.25 -22.32 -11.54
C ARG A 99 2.08 -21.61 -10.82
N ILE A 100 1.40 -20.73 -11.52
CA ILE A 100 0.03 -20.30 -11.16
C ILE A 100 -0.92 -21.36 -11.77
N ALA A 101 -1.51 -22.19 -10.91
CA ALA A 101 -2.30 -23.33 -11.35
C ALA A 101 -3.70 -22.93 -11.82
N SER A 102 -4.26 -21.87 -11.22
CA SER A 102 -5.61 -21.39 -11.56
C SER A 102 -5.71 -19.88 -11.35
N GLY A 103 -6.35 -19.21 -12.32
CA GLY A 103 -6.64 -17.78 -12.30
C GLY A 103 -7.97 -17.44 -11.62
N PHE A 104 -8.19 -16.14 -11.45
CA PHE A 104 -9.44 -15.55 -10.98
C PHE A 104 -10.56 -15.74 -12.03
N GLY A 105 -11.79 -15.97 -11.57
CA GLY A 105 -12.96 -16.04 -12.45
C GLY A 105 -13.74 -17.35 -12.38
N PHE A 106 -14.77 -17.46 -13.21
CA PHE A 106 -15.61 -18.66 -13.26
C PHE A 106 -14.86 -19.85 -13.88
N ARG A 107 -14.86 -20.99 -13.17
CA ARG A 107 -14.26 -22.24 -13.62
C ARG A 107 -15.02 -23.45 -13.08
N ILE A 108 -14.80 -24.63 -13.67
CA ILE A 108 -15.27 -25.89 -13.08
C ILE A 108 -14.44 -26.14 -11.81
N HIS A 109 -15.13 -26.27 -10.68
CA HIS A 109 -14.48 -26.52 -9.40
C HIS A 109 -13.86 -27.92 -9.38
N PRO A 110 -12.53 -28.05 -9.07
CA PRO A 110 -11.82 -29.33 -9.27
C PRO A 110 -12.31 -30.46 -8.33
N ILE A 111 -12.93 -30.14 -7.19
CA ILE A 111 -13.45 -31.12 -6.23
C ILE A 111 -14.93 -31.40 -6.49
N TYR A 112 -15.73 -30.36 -6.72
CA TYR A 112 -17.18 -30.48 -6.80
C TYR A 112 -17.72 -30.70 -8.24
N GLY A 113 -16.91 -30.47 -9.29
CA GLY A 113 -17.29 -30.64 -10.69
C GLY A 113 -18.36 -29.64 -11.18
N ILE A 114 -18.66 -28.59 -10.49
CA ILE A 114 -19.67 -27.59 -10.85
C ILE A 114 -19.01 -26.23 -11.17
N PRO A 115 -19.65 -25.41 -12.02
CA PRO A 115 -19.20 -24.05 -12.24
C PRO A 115 -19.21 -23.27 -10.92
N LYS A 116 -18.06 -22.69 -10.56
CA LYS A 116 -17.91 -21.88 -9.36
C LYS A 116 -16.97 -20.72 -9.62
N MET A 117 -17.27 -19.58 -9.02
CA MET A 117 -16.37 -18.44 -9.01
C MET A 117 -15.12 -18.78 -8.18
N HIS A 118 -13.96 -18.50 -8.74
CA HIS A 118 -12.66 -18.55 -8.08
C HIS A 118 -12.24 -17.14 -7.75
N ASN A 119 -12.24 -16.78 -6.47
CA ASN A 119 -12.08 -15.41 -6.02
C ASN A 119 -10.60 -14.98 -5.91
N GLY A 120 -9.66 -15.81 -6.34
CA GLY A 120 -8.24 -15.55 -6.19
C GLY A 120 -7.37 -16.25 -7.22
N LEU A 121 -6.10 -16.40 -6.87
CA LEU A 121 -5.09 -17.11 -7.63
C LEU A 121 -4.52 -18.27 -6.81
N ASP A 122 -4.25 -19.40 -7.49
CA ASP A 122 -3.63 -20.57 -6.88
C ASP A 122 -2.13 -20.62 -7.22
N PHE A 123 -1.28 -20.28 -6.28
CA PHE A 123 0.19 -20.33 -6.39
C PHE A 123 0.70 -21.71 -5.97
N THR A 124 1.00 -22.58 -6.93
CA THR A 124 1.53 -23.93 -6.66
C THR A 124 3.01 -23.84 -6.33
N ALA A 125 3.37 -24.35 -5.17
CA ALA A 125 4.75 -24.45 -4.70
C ALA A 125 4.90 -25.66 -3.78
N PRO A 126 6.12 -26.18 -3.54
CA PRO A 126 6.34 -27.27 -2.61
C PRO A 126 5.80 -26.96 -1.22
N GLN A 127 5.28 -27.99 -0.53
CA GLN A 127 4.84 -27.82 0.85
C GLN A 127 6.00 -27.33 1.73
N GLY A 128 5.72 -26.33 2.57
CA GLY A 128 6.73 -25.71 3.41
C GLY A 128 7.43 -24.51 2.77
N THR A 129 7.08 -24.14 1.52
CA THR A 129 7.54 -22.88 0.92
C THR A 129 7.00 -21.70 1.72
N PRO A 130 7.80 -20.67 2.04
CA PRO A 130 7.34 -19.49 2.74
C PRO A 130 6.25 -18.74 1.98
N ILE A 131 5.24 -18.25 2.72
CA ILE A 131 4.22 -17.33 2.25
C ILE A 131 4.48 -15.96 2.88
N TYR A 132 4.45 -14.92 2.06
CA TYR A 132 4.78 -13.55 2.44
C TYR A 132 3.54 -12.66 2.44
N ALA A 133 3.47 -11.72 3.38
CA ALA A 133 2.50 -10.63 3.36
C ALA A 133 2.73 -9.75 2.13
N THR A 134 1.71 -9.50 1.34
CA THR A 134 1.83 -8.77 0.07
C THR A 134 1.80 -7.26 0.21
N GLY A 135 1.36 -6.75 1.37
CA GLY A 135 1.36 -5.36 1.79
C GLY A 135 1.55 -5.22 3.29
N ASP A 136 1.85 -4.02 3.77
CA ASP A 136 1.82 -3.69 5.20
C ASP A 136 0.39 -3.78 5.72
N GLY A 137 0.18 -4.27 6.94
CA GLY A 137 -1.17 -4.36 7.51
C GLY A 137 -1.23 -4.96 8.91
N VAL A 138 -2.44 -5.25 9.32
CA VAL A 138 -2.76 -5.93 10.60
C VAL A 138 -3.47 -7.23 10.29
N VAL A 139 -3.00 -8.32 10.87
CA VAL A 139 -3.65 -9.62 10.75
C VAL A 139 -5.04 -9.56 11.42
N SER A 140 -6.11 -9.64 10.62
CA SER A 140 -7.49 -9.66 11.12
C SER A 140 -7.91 -11.05 11.59
N SER A 141 -7.42 -12.11 10.92
CA SER A 141 -7.67 -13.51 11.28
C SER A 141 -6.46 -14.39 11.01
N ALA A 142 -6.22 -15.39 11.86
CA ALA A 142 -5.19 -16.40 11.65
C ALA A 142 -5.61 -17.69 12.39
N GLY A 143 -5.84 -18.77 11.66
CA GLY A 143 -6.27 -20.05 12.26
C GLY A 143 -6.89 -21.02 11.27
N PRO A 144 -7.47 -22.12 11.73
CA PRO A 144 -8.20 -23.08 10.91
C PRO A 144 -9.57 -22.53 10.52
N GLY A 145 -9.99 -22.75 9.27
CA GLY A 145 -11.30 -22.40 8.75
C GLY A 145 -11.93 -23.55 7.96
N THR A 146 -13.26 -23.51 7.85
CA THR A 146 -14.03 -24.51 7.09
C THR A 146 -13.80 -24.30 5.58
N GLY A 147 -13.19 -25.28 4.94
CA GLY A 147 -12.84 -25.22 3.52
C GLY A 147 -11.51 -24.49 3.24
N THR A 148 -11.21 -23.38 3.88
CA THR A 148 -9.95 -22.62 3.72
C THR A 148 -8.73 -23.32 4.33
N GLY A 149 -8.96 -24.28 5.25
CA GLY A 149 -7.88 -24.86 6.03
C GLY A 149 -7.22 -23.82 6.94
N ASN A 150 -5.94 -23.96 7.21
CA ASN A 150 -5.21 -22.91 7.93
C ASN A 150 -5.07 -21.70 7.01
N HIS A 151 -5.55 -20.54 7.47
CA HIS A 151 -5.59 -19.32 6.70
C HIS A 151 -5.12 -18.11 7.52
N VAL A 152 -4.71 -17.08 6.83
CA VAL A 152 -4.41 -15.75 7.37
C VAL A 152 -5.16 -14.72 6.55
N ILE A 153 -5.78 -13.76 7.22
CA ILE A 153 -6.41 -12.58 6.61
C ILE A 153 -5.69 -11.36 7.15
N ILE A 154 -5.28 -10.46 6.25
CA ILE A 154 -4.58 -9.21 6.58
C ILE A 154 -5.41 -8.04 6.10
N ASN A 155 -5.77 -7.15 7.02
CA ASN A 155 -6.35 -5.85 6.71
C ASN A 155 -5.21 -4.83 6.52
N HIS A 156 -5.10 -4.27 5.33
CA HIS A 156 -4.06 -3.32 4.95
C HIS A 156 -4.50 -1.86 5.15
N GLY A 157 -5.76 -1.63 5.53
CA GLY A 157 -6.36 -0.30 5.50
C GLY A 157 -6.74 0.13 4.08
N TYR A 158 -7.25 1.35 3.95
CA TYR A 158 -7.63 1.96 2.66
C TYR A 158 -8.59 1.11 1.80
N GLY A 159 -9.33 0.19 2.42
CA GLY A 159 -10.24 -0.75 1.74
C GLY A 159 -9.59 -2.03 1.22
N TYR A 160 -8.28 -2.22 1.40
CA TYR A 160 -7.59 -3.45 0.98
C TYR A 160 -7.56 -4.50 2.07
N GLU A 161 -7.87 -5.74 1.68
CA GLU A 161 -7.71 -6.94 2.50
C GLU A 161 -7.15 -8.07 1.62
N THR A 162 -6.31 -8.93 2.20
CA THR A 162 -5.80 -10.13 1.50
C THR A 162 -6.01 -11.37 2.35
N GLU A 163 -6.32 -12.49 1.67
CA GLU A 163 -6.50 -13.79 2.30
C GLU A 163 -5.54 -14.82 1.71
N TYR A 164 -4.94 -15.62 2.59
CA TYR A 164 -3.95 -16.66 2.28
C TYR A 164 -4.41 -17.97 2.89
N MET A 165 -4.69 -19.00 2.07
CA MET A 165 -5.32 -20.24 2.51
C MET A 165 -4.41 -21.46 2.33
N HIS A 166 -4.92 -22.59 2.83
CA HIS A 166 -4.35 -23.94 2.69
C HIS A 166 -2.96 -24.12 3.31
N MET A 167 -2.56 -23.25 4.25
CA MET A 167 -1.25 -23.29 4.90
C MET A 167 -1.04 -24.59 5.68
N VAL A 168 0.19 -25.13 5.65
CA VAL A 168 0.59 -26.21 6.56
C VAL A 168 0.80 -25.69 7.97
N ARG A 169 1.30 -24.45 8.10
CA ARG A 169 1.59 -23.79 9.37
C ARG A 169 1.47 -22.27 9.23
N ILE A 170 0.93 -21.64 10.26
CA ILE A 170 0.82 -20.18 10.40
C ILE A 170 1.95 -19.68 11.31
N LYS A 171 2.53 -18.52 11.03
CA LYS A 171 3.58 -17.89 11.84
C LYS A 171 3.06 -16.71 12.66
N VAL A 172 2.01 -16.08 12.21
CA VAL A 172 1.45 -14.84 12.78
C VAL A 172 0.15 -15.12 13.55
N ARG A 173 -0.34 -14.13 14.31
CA ARG A 173 -1.58 -14.20 15.07
C ARG A 173 -2.45 -12.97 14.81
N ALA A 174 -3.76 -13.10 15.05
CA ALA A 174 -4.69 -11.97 14.96
C ALA A 174 -4.22 -10.78 15.84
N GLY A 175 -4.36 -9.57 15.32
CA GLY A 175 -3.89 -8.32 15.93
C GLY A 175 -2.40 -8.02 15.70
N GLN A 176 -1.63 -8.92 15.09
CA GLN A 176 -0.22 -8.68 14.78
C GLN A 176 -0.06 -7.74 13.58
N HIS A 177 0.79 -6.71 13.71
CA HIS A 177 1.25 -5.91 12.57
C HIS A 177 2.28 -6.70 11.76
N VAL A 178 2.14 -6.65 10.45
CA VAL A 178 3.07 -7.29 9.49
C VAL A 178 3.51 -6.28 8.45
N LYS A 179 4.72 -6.47 7.93
CA LYS A 179 5.28 -5.69 6.84
C LYS A 179 5.21 -6.46 5.52
N ARG A 180 5.11 -5.74 4.41
CA ARG A 180 5.27 -6.33 3.07
C ARG A 180 6.55 -7.15 3.00
N GLY A 181 6.47 -8.38 2.49
CA GLY A 181 7.60 -9.30 2.44
C GLY A 181 7.88 -10.06 3.74
N GLU A 182 7.12 -9.82 4.81
CA GLU A 182 7.24 -10.61 6.04
C GLU A 182 6.64 -12.00 5.86
N VAL A 183 7.34 -13.05 6.32
CA VAL A 183 6.82 -14.43 6.30
C VAL A 183 5.67 -14.56 7.29
N ILE A 184 4.48 -14.95 6.79
CA ILE A 184 3.26 -15.12 7.59
C ILE A 184 2.88 -16.59 7.81
N GLY A 185 3.43 -17.50 7.00
CA GLY A 185 3.18 -18.92 7.09
C GLY A 185 3.90 -19.71 6.01
N TRP A 186 3.46 -20.93 5.77
CA TRP A 186 4.07 -21.84 4.80
C TRP A 186 3.02 -22.57 3.99
N VAL A 187 3.30 -22.74 2.70
CA VAL A 187 2.46 -23.49 1.74
C VAL A 187 2.15 -24.88 2.28
N GLY A 188 0.90 -25.28 2.16
CA GLY A 188 0.39 -26.59 2.54
C GLY A 188 -0.71 -27.07 1.61
N SER A 189 -1.53 -27.99 2.12
CA SER A 189 -2.70 -28.55 1.44
C SER A 189 -3.81 -28.83 2.46
N THR A 190 -4.00 -27.93 3.44
CA THR A 190 -5.05 -28.07 4.46
C THR A 190 -6.39 -27.58 3.93
N GLY A 191 -7.49 -28.09 4.49
CA GLY A 191 -8.84 -27.75 4.03
C GLY A 191 -9.22 -28.38 2.69
N ALA A 192 -10.03 -27.68 1.88
CA ALA A 192 -10.50 -28.15 0.57
C ALA A 192 -9.46 -27.90 -0.53
N SER A 193 -8.38 -28.66 -0.53
CA SER A 193 -7.26 -28.56 -1.43
C SER A 193 -6.97 -29.89 -2.15
N THR A 194 -6.55 -29.82 -3.40
CA THR A 194 -6.17 -30.99 -4.22
C THR A 194 -4.65 -31.26 -4.21
N GLY A 195 -3.85 -30.37 -3.63
CA GLY A 195 -2.39 -30.50 -3.55
C GLY A 195 -1.74 -29.23 -3.02
N PRO A 196 -0.43 -29.23 -2.75
CA PRO A 196 0.26 -28.10 -2.14
C PRO A 196 0.19 -26.83 -2.99
N HIS A 197 -0.46 -25.79 -2.47
CA HIS A 197 -0.54 -24.45 -3.06
C HIS A 197 -0.91 -23.40 -1.99
N CYS A 198 -0.72 -22.15 -2.32
CA CYS A 198 -1.30 -21.00 -1.63
C CYS A 198 -2.45 -20.47 -2.49
N HIS A 199 -3.69 -20.57 -2.01
CA HIS A 199 -4.79 -19.81 -2.58
C HIS A 199 -4.72 -18.41 -2.00
N TYR A 200 -4.72 -17.40 -2.89
CA TYR A 200 -4.52 -16.00 -2.53
C TYR A 200 -5.61 -15.12 -3.11
N GLU A 201 -6.29 -14.37 -2.26
CA GLU A 201 -7.33 -13.42 -2.64
C GLU A 201 -6.91 -11.99 -2.29
N VAL A 202 -7.33 -11.04 -3.13
CA VAL A 202 -7.32 -9.60 -2.85
C VAL A 202 -8.75 -9.11 -2.84
N HIS A 203 -9.12 -8.40 -1.78
CA HIS A 203 -10.42 -7.77 -1.64
C HIS A 203 -10.25 -6.25 -1.62
N VAL A 204 -11.12 -5.56 -2.36
CA VAL A 204 -11.22 -4.10 -2.33
C VAL A 204 -12.63 -3.73 -1.89
N ASP A 205 -12.75 -3.01 -0.76
CA ASP A 205 -14.01 -2.67 -0.12
C ASP A 205 -14.93 -3.90 0.08
N GLY A 206 -14.33 -5.02 0.50
CA GLY A 206 -15.02 -6.29 0.77
C GLY A 206 -15.38 -7.13 -0.46
N ASN A 207 -15.02 -6.70 -1.67
CA ASN A 207 -15.27 -7.45 -2.90
C ASN A 207 -13.98 -8.09 -3.42
N PRO A 208 -13.99 -9.40 -3.78
CA PRO A 208 -12.84 -10.03 -4.39
C PRO A 208 -12.56 -9.45 -5.78
N VAL A 209 -11.30 -9.19 -6.05
CA VAL A 209 -10.80 -8.66 -7.33
C VAL A 209 -9.66 -9.54 -7.84
N ASP A 210 -9.39 -9.48 -9.15
CA ASP A 210 -8.29 -10.27 -9.73
C ASP A 210 -6.94 -9.79 -9.19
N PRO A 211 -6.20 -10.64 -8.44
CA PRO A 211 -4.92 -10.27 -7.84
C PRO A 211 -3.82 -9.92 -8.85
N VAL A 212 -3.94 -10.34 -10.11
CA VAL A 212 -2.95 -10.06 -11.17
C VAL A 212 -2.73 -8.55 -11.34
N TYR A 213 -3.75 -7.74 -11.11
CA TYR A 213 -3.64 -6.28 -11.25
C TYR A 213 -2.81 -5.58 -10.17
N PHE A 214 -2.40 -6.30 -9.13
CA PHE A 214 -1.68 -5.74 -7.98
C PHE A 214 -0.18 -6.08 -7.97
N PHE A 215 0.29 -6.98 -8.81
CA PHE A 215 1.70 -7.40 -8.79
C PHE A 215 2.56 -6.44 -9.62
N PHE A 216 3.36 -5.63 -8.92
CA PHE A 216 4.28 -4.68 -9.53
C PHE A 216 5.75 -5.10 -9.42
N ASN A 217 6.08 -5.95 -8.45
CA ASN A 217 7.42 -6.46 -8.23
C ASN A 217 7.39 -7.96 -7.89
N ASP A 218 8.34 -8.69 -8.45
CA ASP A 218 8.62 -10.08 -8.09
C ASP A 218 9.49 -10.12 -6.82
N LEU A 219 9.26 -11.12 -5.96
CA LEU A 219 10.13 -11.43 -4.82
C LEU A 219 11.36 -12.22 -5.24
#